data_2132ee514b2109a365270aa1bc2628d3
#
_entry.id   2132ee514b2109a365270aa1bc2628d3
#
_cell.length_a   1.000
_cell.length_b   1.000
_cell.length_c   1.000
_cell.angle_alpha   90.00
_cell.angle_beta   90.00
_cell.angle_gamma   90.00
#
_symmetry.space_group_name_H-M   'P 1'
#
loop_
_entity.id
_entity.type
_entity.pdbx_description
1 polymer ?
#
loop_
_entity_poly.entity_id
_entity_poly.type
_entity_poly.pdbx_seq_one_letter_code
_entity_poly.pdbx_strand_id
1 'polypeptide(L)'
;MGREFWNAVEENPIIAAVKSMDDLEQCCKLEDIRVVFILFGDIVKKIKAAGKIAMVHVDLIGGLSPREIAVEYLKNNTDADGIITTKPSLIKKAKELSLYTVLRYFLLDSMAYENILTQQHTVRPDFIEVLPGAMPKVIQKLCSEIKVPVIAGGLIIDKESVMGALTA
;
A
#
# COMPACT_ATOMS: atom_id res chain seq x y z
N MET A 1 -10.69 -9.28 -11.35
CA MET A 1 -10.26 -8.13 -10.56
C MET A 1 -10.09 -6.95 -11.51
N GLY A 2 -10.77 -5.83 -11.26
CA GLY A 2 -10.68 -4.65 -12.10
C GLY A 2 -9.29 -4.01 -12.06
N ARG A 3 -8.99 -3.10 -13.00
CA ARG A 3 -7.73 -2.33 -13.04
C ARG A 3 -7.80 -1.00 -12.27
N GLU A 4 -8.83 -0.80 -11.45
CA GLU A 4 -9.09 0.51 -10.80
C GLU A 4 -7.92 1.03 -9.97
N PHE A 5 -7.29 0.17 -9.17
CA PHE A 5 -6.14 0.58 -8.37
C PHE A 5 -4.94 0.96 -9.26
N TRP A 6 -4.67 0.18 -10.29
CA TRP A 6 -3.61 0.47 -11.26
C TRP A 6 -3.84 1.79 -11.98
N ASN A 7 -5.04 1.96 -12.52
CA ASN A 7 -5.42 3.18 -13.22
C ASN A 7 -5.32 4.41 -12.29
N ALA A 8 -5.76 4.27 -11.03
CA ALA A 8 -5.69 5.36 -10.06
C ALA A 8 -4.25 5.79 -9.75
N VAL A 9 -3.30 4.83 -9.66
CA VAL A 9 -1.87 5.12 -9.44
C VAL A 9 -1.20 5.64 -10.72
N GLU A 10 -1.60 5.18 -11.90
CA GLU A 10 -1.12 5.70 -13.18
C GLU A 10 -1.59 7.15 -13.43
N GLU A 11 -2.84 7.47 -13.09
CA GLU A 11 -3.40 8.82 -13.23
C GLU A 11 -2.78 9.80 -12.22
N ASN A 12 -2.62 9.37 -10.98
CA ASN A 12 -1.97 10.16 -9.92
C ASN A 12 -1.12 9.24 -9.02
N PRO A 13 0.21 9.32 -9.08
CA PRO A 13 1.11 8.44 -8.34
C PRO A 13 1.23 8.80 -6.85
N ILE A 14 0.49 9.79 -6.37
CA ILE A 14 0.51 10.18 -4.97
C ILE A 14 -0.53 9.40 -4.17
N ILE A 15 -0.08 8.68 -3.16
CA ILE A 15 -0.91 7.92 -2.23
C ILE A 15 -0.89 8.62 -0.87
N ALA A 16 -2.06 8.93 -0.32
CA ALA A 16 -2.15 9.52 1.02
C ALA A 16 -2.12 8.44 2.10
N ALA A 17 -1.20 8.54 3.06
CA ALA A 17 -1.20 7.71 4.26
C ALA A 17 -1.83 8.48 5.43
N VAL A 18 -3.02 8.07 5.86
CA VAL A 18 -3.84 8.77 6.85
C VAL A 18 -3.72 8.11 8.22
N LYS A 19 -3.42 8.90 9.23
CA LYS A 19 -3.22 8.45 10.62
C LYS A 19 -4.26 8.99 11.60
N SER A 20 -5.02 10.02 11.22
CA SER A 20 -6.04 10.65 12.05
C SER A 20 -7.32 10.92 11.28
N MET A 21 -8.40 11.23 12.00
CA MET A 21 -9.68 11.62 11.37
C MET A 21 -9.58 12.98 10.68
N ASP A 22 -8.80 13.91 11.23
CA ASP A 22 -8.63 15.25 10.66
C ASP A 22 -7.87 15.17 9.33
N ASP A 23 -6.82 14.34 9.24
CA ASP A 23 -6.10 14.08 7.99
C ASP A 23 -7.02 13.44 6.95
N LEU A 24 -7.91 12.54 7.38
CA LEU A 24 -8.87 11.91 6.48
C LEU A 24 -9.82 12.92 5.86
N GLU A 25 -10.38 13.83 6.68
CA GLU A 25 -11.32 14.84 6.18
C GLU A 25 -10.67 15.77 5.16
N GLN A 26 -9.41 16.13 5.37
CA GLN A 26 -8.64 16.90 4.41
C GLN A 26 -8.38 16.09 3.14
N CYS A 27 -7.91 14.85 3.29
CA CYS A 27 -7.64 13.96 2.17
C CYS A 27 -8.87 13.70 1.29
N CYS A 28 -10.06 13.53 1.89
CA CYS A 28 -11.30 13.32 1.15
C CYS A 28 -11.68 14.51 0.26
N LYS A 29 -11.27 15.73 0.59
CA LYS A 29 -11.54 16.96 -0.19
C LYS A 29 -10.60 17.13 -1.38
N LEU A 30 -9.45 16.43 -1.40
CA LEU A 30 -8.45 16.55 -2.47
C LEU A 30 -8.85 15.63 -3.63
N GLU A 31 -9.28 16.20 -4.75
CA GLU A 31 -9.71 15.45 -5.93
C GLU A 31 -8.58 14.63 -6.56
N ASP A 32 -7.37 15.14 -6.51
CA ASP A 32 -6.19 14.48 -7.07
C ASP A 32 -5.78 13.20 -6.32
N ILE A 33 -6.12 13.07 -5.03
CA ILE A 33 -5.79 11.87 -4.27
C ILE A 33 -6.84 10.79 -4.54
N ARG A 34 -6.44 9.73 -5.23
CA ARG A 34 -7.30 8.61 -5.60
C ARG A 34 -7.18 7.41 -4.68
N VAL A 35 -6.02 7.22 -4.06
CA VAL A 35 -5.70 6.06 -3.21
C VAL A 35 -5.35 6.52 -1.80
N VAL A 36 -5.94 5.89 -0.80
CA VAL A 36 -5.73 6.21 0.61
C VAL A 36 -5.32 4.95 1.38
N PHE A 37 -4.17 5.04 2.05
CA PHE A 37 -3.68 4.03 2.98
C PHE A 37 -4.13 4.37 4.40
N ILE A 38 -4.75 3.43 5.08
CA ILE A 38 -5.33 3.64 6.41
C ILE A 38 -4.91 2.58 7.42
N LEU A 39 -4.89 3.01 8.68
CA LEU A 39 -4.57 2.17 9.84
C LEU A 39 -5.80 1.65 10.59
N PHE A 40 -7.02 2.10 10.24
CA PHE A 40 -8.26 1.82 10.98
C PHE A 40 -9.37 1.37 10.04
N GLY A 41 -10.12 0.33 10.44
CA GLY A 41 -11.21 -0.23 9.63
C GLY A 41 -12.45 0.67 9.49
N ASP A 42 -12.81 1.44 10.53
CA ASP A 42 -14.08 2.21 10.57
C ASP A 42 -14.15 3.38 9.58
N ILE A 43 -13.01 3.84 9.08
CA ILE A 43 -12.93 4.96 8.14
C ILE A 43 -13.05 4.56 6.67
N VAL A 44 -13.07 3.28 6.35
CA VAL A 44 -13.24 2.77 4.97
C VAL A 44 -14.46 3.39 4.31
N LYS A 45 -15.60 3.41 4.99
CA LYS A 45 -16.86 3.94 4.44
C LYS A 45 -16.76 5.41 4.01
N LYS A 46 -16.04 6.25 4.78
CA LYS A 46 -15.83 7.66 4.44
C LYS A 46 -14.98 7.81 3.18
N ILE A 47 -13.94 7.01 3.04
CA ILE A 47 -13.08 6.99 1.85
C ILE A 47 -13.86 6.56 0.62
N LYS A 48 -14.66 5.50 0.76
CA LYS A 48 -15.52 5.00 -0.33
C LYS A 48 -16.58 6.01 -0.73
N ALA A 49 -17.19 6.71 0.24
CA ALA A 49 -18.15 7.79 -0.03
C ALA A 49 -17.51 8.98 -0.80
N ALA A 50 -16.21 9.20 -0.64
CA ALA A 50 -15.45 10.19 -1.40
C ALA A 50 -14.96 9.66 -2.79
N GLY A 51 -15.41 8.46 -3.21
CA GLY A 51 -15.03 7.86 -4.49
C GLY A 51 -13.58 7.39 -4.60
N LYS A 52 -12.90 7.20 -3.47
CA LYS A 52 -11.48 6.85 -3.41
C LYS A 52 -11.27 5.37 -3.11
N ILE A 53 -10.08 4.86 -3.41
CA ILE A 53 -9.64 3.50 -3.11
C ILE A 53 -9.10 3.45 -1.69
N ALA A 54 -9.65 2.53 -0.88
CA ALA A 54 -9.31 2.32 0.52
C ALA A 54 -8.43 1.07 0.69
N MET A 55 -7.16 1.27 1.03
CA MET A 55 -6.20 0.20 1.33
C MET A 55 -5.93 0.15 2.83
N VAL A 56 -6.21 -1.00 3.45
CA VAL A 56 -6.14 -1.17 4.91
C VAL A 56 -4.84 -1.85 5.35
N HIS A 57 -4.12 -1.23 6.28
CA HIS A 57 -2.90 -1.82 6.85
C HIS A 57 -3.24 -2.84 7.94
N VAL A 58 -3.36 -4.11 7.58
CA VAL A 58 -3.85 -5.18 8.45
C VAL A 58 -2.98 -5.37 9.70
N ASP A 59 -1.66 -5.23 9.56
CA ASP A 59 -0.72 -5.47 10.67
C ASP A 59 -0.85 -4.44 11.81
N LEU A 60 -1.49 -3.29 11.55
CA LEU A 60 -1.56 -2.16 12.47
C LEU A 60 -2.97 -1.91 13.05
N ILE A 61 -3.95 -2.77 12.71
CA ILE A 61 -5.29 -2.64 13.29
C ILE A 61 -5.28 -3.07 14.74
N GLY A 62 -5.53 -2.14 15.65
CA GLY A 62 -5.67 -2.43 17.08
C GLY A 62 -6.79 -3.44 17.34
N GLY A 63 -6.50 -4.47 18.12
CA GLY A 63 -7.47 -5.51 18.48
C GLY A 63 -7.68 -6.60 17.40
N LEU A 64 -7.10 -6.49 16.23
CA LEU A 64 -7.17 -7.51 15.18
C LEU A 64 -5.81 -8.20 15.03
N SER A 65 -5.75 -9.50 15.30
CA SER A 65 -4.53 -10.26 15.07
C SER A 65 -4.28 -10.40 13.57
N PRO A 66 -3.06 -10.09 13.04
CA PRO A 66 -2.76 -10.15 11.61
C PRO A 66 -2.60 -11.61 11.16
N ARG A 67 -3.72 -12.29 10.99
CA ARG A 67 -3.91 -13.66 10.49
C ARG A 67 -4.89 -13.66 9.32
N GLU A 68 -5.00 -14.76 8.60
CA GLU A 68 -5.88 -14.90 7.43
C GLU A 68 -7.34 -14.58 7.74
N ILE A 69 -7.82 -14.94 8.93
CA ILE A 69 -9.18 -14.59 9.39
C ILE A 69 -9.43 -13.08 9.43
N ALA A 70 -8.39 -12.27 9.69
CA ALA A 70 -8.51 -10.82 9.67
C ALA A 70 -8.78 -10.28 8.26
N VAL A 71 -8.16 -10.90 7.25
CA VAL A 71 -8.40 -10.55 5.85
C VAL A 71 -9.82 -10.93 5.43
N GLU A 72 -10.31 -12.10 5.85
CA GLU A 72 -11.70 -12.53 5.65
C GLU A 72 -12.68 -11.57 6.33
N TYR A 73 -12.40 -11.19 7.56
CA TYR A 73 -13.22 -10.23 8.30
C TYR A 73 -13.31 -8.88 7.57
N LEU A 74 -12.18 -8.34 7.12
CA LEU A 74 -12.16 -7.09 6.36
C LEU A 74 -12.98 -7.20 5.07
N LYS A 75 -12.83 -8.29 4.32
CA LYS A 75 -13.58 -8.53 3.08
C LYS A 75 -15.08 -8.59 3.31
N ASN A 76 -15.52 -9.26 4.38
CA ASN A 76 -16.95 -9.54 4.63
C ASN A 76 -17.66 -8.40 5.37
N ASN A 77 -16.93 -7.55 6.09
CA ASN A 77 -17.51 -6.55 6.99
C ASN A 77 -17.16 -5.10 6.61
N THR A 78 -16.34 -4.89 5.58
CA THR A 78 -15.98 -3.55 5.12
C THR A 78 -16.01 -3.47 3.60
N ASP A 79 -16.03 -2.23 3.07
CA ASP A 79 -15.90 -1.96 1.64
C ASP A 79 -14.43 -1.70 1.22
N ALA A 80 -13.46 -2.25 1.97
CA ALA A 80 -12.04 -2.10 1.65
C ALA A 80 -11.72 -2.70 0.28
N ASP A 81 -10.96 -1.98 -0.53
CA ASP A 81 -10.55 -2.43 -1.86
C ASP A 81 -9.33 -3.36 -1.78
N GLY A 82 -8.51 -3.23 -0.73
CA GLY A 82 -7.34 -4.06 -0.58
C GLY A 82 -6.66 -3.93 0.79
N ILE A 83 -5.54 -4.63 0.91
CA ILE A 83 -4.73 -4.66 2.13
C ILE A 83 -3.28 -4.28 1.89
N ILE A 84 -2.66 -3.77 2.95
CA ILE A 84 -1.22 -3.60 3.07
C ILE A 84 -0.76 -4.46 4.25
N THR A 85 0.30 -5.24 4.04
CA THR A 85 0.85 -6.10 5.09
C THR A 85 2.33 -6.39 4.86
N THR A 86 3.05 -6.71 5.92
CA THR A 86 4.43 -7.24 5.86
C THR A 86 4.47 -8.77 5.70
N LYS A 87 3.30 -9.45 5.74
CA LYS A 87 3.20 -10.92 5.78
C LYS A 87 2.80 -11.51 4.44
N PRO A 88 3.68 -12.28 3.77
CA PRO A 88 3.39 -12.94 2.50
C PRO A 88 2.15 -13.84 2.50
N SER A 89 1.85 -14.51 3.63
CA SER A 89 0.66 -15.37 3.75
C SER A 89 -0.64 -14.59 3.59
N LEU A 90 -0.70 -13.35 4.15
CA LEU A 90 -1.89 -12.51 4.04
C LEU A 90 -2.11 -11.98 2.63
N ILE A 91 -1.03 -11.76 1.87
CA ILE A 91 -1.12 -11.41 0.43
C ILE A 91 -1.79 -12.54 -0.35
N LYS A 92 -1.38 -13.79 -0.12
CA LYS A 92 -2.00 -14.95 -0.78
C LYS A 92 -3.49 -15.03 -0.46
N LYS A 93 -3.84 -14.91 0.82
CA LYS A 93 -5.25 -14.92 1.26
C LYS A 93 -6.07 -13.78 0.66
N ALA A 94 -5.54 -12.58 0.62
CA ALA A 94 -6.21 -11.41 0.03
C ALA A 94 -6.49 -11.60 -1.47
N LYS A 95 -5.55 -12.19 -2.20
CA LYS A 95 -5.73 -12.51 -3.62
C LYS A 95 -6.84 -13.54 -3.85
N GLU A 96 -6.95 -14.58 -3.01
CA GLU A 96 -8.05 -15.54 -3.03
C GLU A 96 -9.42 -14.85 -2.87
N LEU A 97 -9.45 -13.79 -2.05
CA LEU A 97 -10.65 -12.99 -1.79
C LEU A 97 -10.86 -11.82 -2.78
N SER A 98 -10.05 -11.75 -3.84
CA SER A 98 -10.10 -10.69 -4.85
C SER A 98 -9.93 -9.28 -4.27
N LEU A 99 -9.04 -9.12 -3.28
CA LEU A 99 -8.59 -7.84 -2.75
C LEU A 99 -7.30 -7.41 -3.44
N TYR A 100 -7.09 -6.10 -3.62
CA TYR A 100 -5.80 -5.56 -4.00
C TYR A 100 -4.77 -5.78 -2.90
N THR A 101 -3.50 -5.91 -3.28
CA THR A 101 -2.45 -6.31 -2.36
C THR A 101 -1.22 -5.43 -2.47
N VAL A 102 -0.77 -4.92 -1.32
CA VAL A 102 0.50 -4.23 -1.18
C VAL A 102 1.34 -4.98 -0.15
N LEU A 103 2.49 -5.51 -0.58
CA LEU A 103 3.45 -6.15 0.33
C LEU A 103 4.49 -5.13 0.76
N ARG A 104 4.53 -4.82 2.06
CA ARG A 104 5.43 -3.83 2.63
C ARG A 104 6.75 -4.44 3.09
N TYR A 105 7.84 -3.79 2.75
CA TYR A 105 9.18 -4.12 3.20
C TYR A 105 9.87 -2.94 3.89
N PHE A 106 10.59 -3.24 4.96
CA PHE A 106 11.55 -2.33 5.56
C PHE A 106 12.93 -2.63 4.98
N LEU A 107 13.42 -1.74 4.13
CA LEU A 107 14.69 -1.90 3.43
C LEU A 107 15.85 -1.37 4.28
N LEU A 108 16.27 -2.18 5.26
CA LEU A 108 17.25 -1.80 6.27
C LEU A 108 18.68 -2.21 5.88
N ASP A 109 18.82 -3.29 5.09
CA ASP A 109 20.10 -3.87 4.72
C ASP A 109 20.02 -4.68 3.41
N SER A 110 21.14 -5.27 3.01
CA SER A 110 21.23 -6.08 1.81
C SER A 110 20.37 -7.35 1.89
N MET A 111 20.16 -7.91 3.07
CA MET A 111 19.35 -9.11 3.25
C MET A 111 17.88 -8.79 2.98
N ALA A 112 17.38 -7.63 3.45
CA ALA A 112 16.03 -7.16 3.13
C ALA A 112 15.86 -6.94 1.63
N TYR A 113 16.88 -6.40 0.95
CA TYR A 113 16.88 -6.23 -0.50
C TYR A 113 16.75 -7.57 -1.25
N GLU A 114 17.58 -8.56 -0.92
CA GLU A 114 17.55 -9.90 -1.52
C GLU A 114 16.21 -10.62 -1.26
N ASN A 115 15.61 -10.40 -0.09
CA ASN A 115 14.29 -10.95 0.23
C ASN A 115 13.21 -10.42 -0.72
N ILE A 116 13.26 -9.14 -1.09
CA ILE A 116 12.32 -8.57 -2.07
C ILE A 116 12.48 -9.28 -3.42
N LEU A 117 13.72 -9.39 -3.92
CA LEU A 117 14.01 -10.04 -5.20
C LEU A 117 13.49 -11.49 -5.25
N THR A 118 13.63 -12.21 -4.15
CA THR A 118 13.20 -13.61 -4.06
C THR A 118 11.69 -13.74 -3.92
N GLN A 119 11.07 -12.97 -3.04
CA GLN A 119 9.67 -13.14 -2.67
C GLN A 119 8.69 -12.62 -3.72
N GLN A 120 9.06 -11.61 -4.52
CA GLN A 120 8.19 -11.07 -5.56
C GLN A 120 7.66 -12.16 -6.52
N HIS A 121 8.48 -13.17 -6.81
CA HIS A 121 8.12 -14.25 -7.74
C HIS A 121 7.14 -15.26 -7.15
N THR A 122 7.21 -15.49 -5.83
CA THR A 122 6.40 -16.50 -5.14
C THR A 122 5.10 -15.93 -4.60
N VAL A 123 5.12 -14.70 -4.10
CA VAL A 123 3.96 -14.04 -3.49
C VAL A 123 3.14 -13.28 -4.52
N ARG A 124 3.80 -12.62 -5.48
CA ARG A 124 3.19 -11.85 -6.58
C ARG A 124 2.15 -10.84 -6.09
N PRO A 125 2.50 -9.90 -5.19
CA PRO A 125 1.59 -8.83 -4.80
C PRO A 125 1.30 -7.93 -6.02
N ASP A 126 0.25 -7.11 -5.95
CA ASP A 126 -0.02 -6.12 -7.00
C ASP A 126 0.99 -4.98 -6.96
N PHE A 127 1.40 -4.58 -5.75
CA PHE A 127 2.44 -3.57 -5.50
C PHE A 127 3.35 -4.01 -4.36
N ILE A 128 4.59 -3.53 -4.38
CA ILE A 128 5.53 -3.60 -3.26
C ILE A 128 5.71 -2.19 -2.70
N GLU A 129 5.54 -2.03 -1.40
CA GLU A 129 5.87 -0.79 -0.71
C GLU A 129 7.21 -0.94 0.02
N VAL A 130 8.10 0.02 -0.20
CA VAL A 130 9.44 0.04 0.37
C VAL A 130 9.59 1.23 1.32
N LEU A 131 10.01 0.97 2.55
CA LEU A 131 10.32 1.98 3.56
C LEU A 131 11.79 1.87 3.99
N PRO A 132 12.48 3.02 4.15
CA PRO A 132 12.04 4.38 3.86
C PRO A 132 12.06 4.68 2.36
N GLY A 133 11.10 5.50 1.89
CA GLY A 133 11.00 5.95 0.50
C GLY A 133 12.05 6.98 0.07
N ALA A 134 12.76 7.58 1.04
CA ALA A 134 13.76 8.63 0.80
C ALA A 134 15.13 8.09 0.35
N MET A 135 15.13 7.00 -0.43
CA MET A 135 16.34 6.34 -0.97
C MET A 135 16.24 6.15 -2.49
N PRO A 136 16.15 7.22 -3.30
CA PRO A 136 15.84 7.11 -4.73
C PRO A 136 16.80 6.21 -5.50
N LYS A 137 18.11 6.26 -5.22
CA LYS A 137 19.11 5.40 -5.90
C LYS A 137 18.88 3.91 -5.65
N VAL A 138 18.50 3.54 -4.43
CA VAL A 138 18.24 2.14 -4.08
C VAL A 138 16.93 1.67 -4.69
N ILE A 139 15.91 2.53 -4.66
CA ILE A 139 14.59 2.27 -5.27
C ILE A 139 14.74 2.12 -6.78
N GLN A 140 15.49 3.01 -7.45
CA GLN A 140 15.76 2.91 -8.89
C GLN A 140 16.42 1.57 -9.26
N LYS A 141 17.43 1.16 -8.49
CA LYS A 141 18.05 -0.15 -8.69
C LYS A 141 17.04 -1.28 -8.52
N LEU A 142 16.22 -1.23 -7.46
CA LEU A 142 15.19 -2.22 -7.21
C LEU A 142 14.18 -2.29 -8.38
N CYS A 143 13.69 -1.14 -8.86
CA CYS A 143 12.76 -1.06 -10.00
C CYS A 143 13.34 -1.66 -11.28
N SER A 144 14.67 -1.61 -11.48
CA SER A 144 15.33 -2.23 -12.63
C SER A 144 15.40 -3.76 -12.55
N GLU A 145 15.30 -4.34 -11.34
CA GLU A 145 15.48 -5.77 -11.09
C GLU A 145 14.14 -6.51 -10.86
N ILE A 146 13.06 -5.79 -10.57
CA ILE A 146 11.74 -6.40 -10.33
C ILE A 146 10.70 -5.92 -11.33
N LYS A 147 9.63 -6.73 -11.51
CA LYS A 147 8.51 -6.39 -12.41
C LYS A 147 7.29 -5.84 -11.69
N VAL A 148 7.23 -6.05 -10.38
CA VAL A 148 6.13 -5.55 -9.54
C VAL A 148 6.36 -4.06 -9.30
N PRO A 149 5.37 -3.18 -9.51
CA PRO A 149 5.54 -1.76 -9.26
C PRO A 149 5.87 -1.46 -7.79
N VAL A 150 6.70 -0.44 -7.61
CA VAL A 150 7.20 -0.04 -6.28
C VAL A 150 6.50 1.24 -5.82
N ILE A 151 6.05 1.24 -4.59
CA ILE A 151 5.57 2.42 -3.87
C ILE A 151 6.68 2.83 -2.90
N ALA A 152 7.18 4.04 -3.03
CA ALA A 152 8.12 4.63 -2.09
C ALA A 152 7.35 5.19 -0.89
N GLY A 153 7.45 4.55 0.28
CA GLY A 153 6.73 4.91 1.51
C GLY A 153 7.64 5.38 2.64
N GLY A 154 7.10 6.21 3.53
CA GLY A 154 7.80 6.73 4.69
C GLY A 154 8.91 7.74 4.37
N LEU A 155 9.00 8.76 5.20
CA LEU A 155 9.95 9.89 5.07
C LEU A 155 9.83 10.68 3.75
N ILE A 156 8.71 10.60 3.07
CA ILE A 156 8.36 11.46 1.94
C ILE A 156 7.62 12.67 2.51
N ILE A 157 8.33 13.76 2.76
CA ILE A 157 7.84 14.89 3.55
C ILE A 157 7.85 16.24 2.80
N ASP A 158 8.50 16.29 1.65
CA ASP A 158 8.65 17.50 0.86
C ASP A 158 8.64 17.21 -0.65
N LYS A 159 8.62 18.27 -1.44
CA LYS A 159 8.62 18.16 -2.90
C LYS A 159 9.87 17.44 -3.45
N GLU A 160 11.02 17.63 -2.83
CA GLU A 160 12.27 17.02 -3.28
C GLU A 160 12.22 15.50 -3.11
N SER A 161 11.77 15.01 -1.94
CA SER A 161 11.61 13.60 -1.68
C SER A 161 10.54 12.95 -2.59
N VAL A 162 9.43 13.65 -2.87
CA VAL A 162 8.41 13.20 -3.84
C VAL A 162 9.03 13.07 -5.24
N MET A 163 9.71 14.11 -5.72
CA MET A 163 10.33 14.10 -7.06
C MET A 163 11.42 13.03 -7.16
N GLY A 164 12.23 12.87 -6.11
CA GLY A 164 13.24 11.80 -6.02
C GLY A 164 12.64 10.39 -6.13
N ALA A 165 11.52 10.16 -5.47
CA ALA A 165 10.80 8.88 -5.54
C ALA A 165 10.18 8.63 -6.93
N LEU A 166 9.58 9.66 -7.54
CA LEU A 166 8.92 9.53 -8.86
C LEU A 166 9.91 9.36 -10.02
N THR A 167 11.15 9.78 -9.84
CA THR A 167 12.21 9.64 -10.85
C THR A 167 13.08 8.40 -10.67
N ALA A 168 12.85 7.64 -9.60
CA ALA A 168 13.52 6.38 -9.32
C ALA A 168 12.84 5.22 -10.06
#